data_4d5ae405667173f5388752af055a3c1e
#
_entry.id   4d5ae405667173f5388752af055a3c1e
#
_cell.length_a   1.000
_cell.length_b   1.000
_cell.length_c   1.000
_cell.angle_alpha   90.00
_cell.angle_beta   90.00
_cell.angle_gamma   90.00
#
_symmetry.space_group_name_H-M   'P 1'
#
loop_
_entity.id
_entity.type
_entity.pdbx_description
1 polymer ?
#
loop_
_entity_poly.entity_id
_entity_poly.type
_entity_poly.pdbx_seq_one_letter_code
_entity_poly.pdbx_strand_id
1 'polypeptide(L)'
;MNKYTFPFELDDFQKEACEYINNGKSVVVCAPTGAGKTVIAEHAIHRAIEEGQRVFYTTPLKALSNQKFGDFSSKYGVNNVGLLTGDTSINRDAQIVIMTTEVFRNMLYGTNFGSITENLKNVKYIIFHLLGNIC
;
A
#
# COMPACT_ATOMS: atom_id res chain seq x y z
N MET A 1 7.64 10.00 16.21
CA MET A 1 7.11 9.57 14.96
C MET A 1 7.82 10.24 13.81
N ASN A 2 8.36 9.48 12.93
CA ASN A 2 9.12 10.02 11.82
C ASN A 2 8.21 10.48 10.70
N LYS A 3 8.43 11.71 10.29
CA LYS A 3 7.77 12.19 9.08
C LYS A 3 8.61 11.77 7.90
N TYR A 4 7.96 11.19 6.93
CA TYR A 4 8.66 10.83 5.73
C TYR A 4 8.71 12.04 4.80
N THR A 5 9.90 12.43 4.43
CA THR A 5 10.09 13.55 3.52
C THR A 5 10.25 13.04 2.10
N PHE A 6 9.42 13.54 1.20
CA PHE A 6 9.42 13.07 -0.18
C PHE A 6 10.14 14.11 -1.05
N PRO A 7 10.96 13.67 -2.00
CA PRO A 7 11.63 14.58 -2.92
C PRO A 7 10.76 15.04 -4.09
N PHE A 8 9.44 14.92 -3.95
CA PHE A 8 8.49 15.21 -5.02
C PHE A 8 7.15 15.58 -4.39
N GLU A 9 6.27 16.14 -5.20
CA GLU A 9 4.95 16.52 -4.71
C GLU A 9 4.02 15.32 -4.68
N LEU A 10 3.23 15.25 -3.63
CA LEU A 10 2.19 14.24 -3.48
C LEU A 10 0.85 14.81 -3.95
N ASP A 11 -0.02 13.94 -4.43
CA ASP A 11 -1.40 14.32 -4.70
C ASP A 11 -2.11 14.59 -3.38
N ASP A 12 -3.23 15.33 -3.46
CA ASP A 12 -3.96 15.70 -2.25
C ASP A 12 -4.37 14.50 -1.43
N PHE A 13 -4.85 13.42 -2.08
CA PHE A 13 -5.25 12.24 -1.32
C PHE A 13 -4.06 11.54 -0.69
N GLN A 14 -2.90 11.61 -1.31
CA GLN A 14 -1.69 11.05 -0.74
C GLN A 14 -1.26 11.85 0.49
N LYS A 15 -1.37 13.17 0.42
CA LYS A 15 -1.06 14.04 1.56
C LYS A 15 -1.98 13.74 2.74
N GLU A 16 -3.27 13.60 2.47
CA GLU A 16 -4.23 13.29 3.51
C GLU A 16 -3.96 11.92 4.12
N ALA A 17 -3.63 10.95 3.28
CA ALA A 17 -3.27 9.63 3.78
C ALA A 17 -2.03 9.69 4.66
N CYS A 18 -1.02 10.45 4.23
CA CYS A 18 0.19 10.62 5.03
C CYS A 18 -0.12 11.21 6.39
N GLU A 19 -0.95 12.26 6.42
CA GLU A 19 -1.32 12.89 7.69
C GLU A 19 -2.06 11.93 8.60
N TYR A 20 -3.02 11.20 8.03
CA TYR A 20 -3.81 10.26 8.83
C TYR A 20 -2.92 9.16 9.41
N ILE A 21 -2.04 8.63 8.59
CA ILE A 21 -1.19 7.51 8.98
C ILE A 21 -0.13 7.97 9.97
N ASN A 22 0.42 9.17 9.78
CA ASN A 22 1.38 9.71 10.74
C ASN A 22 0.75 9.84 12.13
N ASN A 23 -0.52 10.24 12.18
CA ASN A 23 -1.23 10.30 13.44
C ASN A 23 -1.46 8.92 14.04
N GLY A 24 -1.60 7.92 13.19
CA GLY A 24 -1.76 6.52 13.60
C GLY A 24 -0.47 5.74 13.73
N LYS A 25 0.67 6.42 13.56
CA LYS A 25 2.00 5.83 13.71
C LYS A 25 2.33 4.81 12.62
N SER A 26 1.72 4.92 11.46
CA SER A 26 2.09 4.13 10.29
C SER A 26 3.04 4.93 9.41
N VAL A 27 3.71 4.27 8.50
CA VAL A 27 4.71 4.89 7.63
C VAL A 27 4.26 4.79 6.18
N VAL A 28 4.37 5.89 5.46
CA VAL A 28 4.09 5.91 4.03
C VAL A 28 5.40 5.88 3.27
N VAL A 29 5.48 4.99 2.30
CA VAL A 29 6.66 4.82 1.47
C VAL A 29 6.27 5.04 0.02
N CYS A 30 6.94 5.96 -0.66
CA CYS A 30 6.78 6.14 -2.09
C CYS A 30 7.86 5.37 -2.82
N ALA A 31 7.45 4.58 -3.79
CA ALA A 31 8.35 3.71 -4.53
C ALA A 31 8.23 3.98 -6.03
N PRO A 32 8.94 4.98 -6.54
CA PRO A 32 8.96 5.17 -7.99
C PRO A 32 9.64 3.99 -8.66
N THR A 33 9.38 3.81 -9.96
CA THR A 33 10.00 2.71 -10.70
C THR A 33 11.52 2.86 -10.71
N GLY A 34 12.19 1.73 -10.60
CA GLY A 34 13.64 1.70 -10.57
C GLY A 34 14.15 0.60 -9.67
N ALA A 35 15.38 0.16 -9.89
CA ALA A 35 15.92 -1.01 -9.20
C ALA A 35 16.00 -0.85 -7.69
N GLY A 36 16.34 0.32 -7.21
CA GLY A 36 16.47 0.53 -5.77
C GLY A 36 15.14 0.60 -5.03
N LYS A 37 14.04 0.75 -5.74
CA LYS A 37 12.72 0.94 -5.12
C LYS A 37 12.11 -0.36 -4.65
N THR A 38 12.37 -1.43 -5.39
CA THR A 38 11.90 -2.76 -5.01
C THR A 38 12.48 -3.17 -3.66
N VAL A 39 13.76 -2.84 -3.44
CA VAL A 39 14.42 -3.18 -2.18
C VAL A 39 13.75 -2.50 -1.00
N ILE A 40 13.40 -1.23 -1.16
CA ILE A 40 12.73 -0.47 -0.10
C ILE A 40 11.37 -1.08 0.22
N ALA A 41 10.61 -1.40 -0.83
CA ALA A 41 9.29 -2.01 -0.63
C ALA A 41 9.39 -3.36 0.05
N GLU A 42 10.34 -4.19 -0.38
CA GLU A 42 10.55 -5.51 0.23
C GLU A 42 10.96 -5.39 1.68
N HIS A 43 11.80 -4.43 1.99
CA HIS A 43 12.21 -4.21 3.37
C HIS A 43 11.02 -3.86 4.26
N ALA A 44 10.16 -2.97 3.78
CA ALA A 44 8.96 -2.59 4.52
C ALA A 44 8.03 -3.79 4.73
N ILE A 45 7.87 -4.61 3.70
CA ILE A 45 7.02 -5.79 3.79
C ILE A 45 7.57 -6.76 4.85
N HIS A 46 8.86 -7.02 4.81
CA HIS A 46 9.47 -7.93 5.77
C HIS A 46 9.33 -7.41 7.21
N ARG A 47 9.51 -6.10 7.40
CA ARG A 47 9.35 -5.51 8.72
C ARG A 47 7.93 -5.68 9.24
N ALA A 48 6.95 -5.45 8.39
CA ALA A 48 5.57 -5.58 8.80
C ALA A 48 5.23 -7.03 9.15
N ILE A 49 5.70 -7.97 8.35
CA ILE A 49 5.46 -9.39 8.62
C ILE A 49 6.06 -9.80 9.95
N GLU A 50 7.29 -9.37 10.22
CA GLU A 50 7.95 -9.68 11.48
C GLU A 50 7.21 -9.14 12.69
N GLU A 51 6.57 -7.97 12.52
CA GLU A 51 5.85 -7.32 13.61
C GLU A 51 4.39 -7.73 13.69
N GLY A 52 3.95 -8.65 12.83
CA GLY A 52 2.56 -9.08 12.81
C GLY A 52 1.60 -8.01 12.33
N GLN A 53 2.09 -7.07 11.54
CA GLN A 53 1.30 -5.97 11.04
C GLN A 53 1.09 -6.08 9.55
N ARG A 54 0.24 -5.21 9.00
CA ARG A 54 -0.18 -5.28 7.61
C ARG A 54 0.52 -4.25 6.75
N VAL A 55 0.58 -4.55 5.44
CA VAL A 55 1.12 -3.64 4.43
C VAL A 55 0.11 -3.51 3.32
N PHE A 56 -0.14 -2.27 2.91
CA PHE A 56 -0.91 -1.99 1.70
C PHE A 56 0.07 -1.55 0.62
N TYR A 57 -0.02 -2.20 -0.54
CA TYR A 57 0.81 -1.86 -1.69
C TYR A 57 -0.10 -1.33 -2.78
N THR A 58 -0.03 -0.04 -3.08
CA THR A 58 -0.92 0.58 -4.06
C THR A 58 -0.21 0.83 -5.37
N THR A 59 -0.91 0.59 -6.47
CA THR A 59 -0.41 0.86 -7.80
C THR A 59 -1.44 1.67 -8.59
N PRO A 60 -1.00 2.47 -9.57
CA PRO A 60 -1.95 3.26 -10.35
C PRO A 60 -2.68 2.48 -11.43
N LEU A 61 -2.28 1.24 -11.70
CA LEU A 61 -2.84 0.46 -12.81
C LEU A 61 -3.28 -0.92 -12.35
N LYS A 62 -4.45 -1.35 -12.83
CA LYS A 62 -4.96 -2.67 -12.53
C LYS A 62 -4.00 -3.78 -12.99
N ALA A 63 -3.44 -3.64 -14.19
CA ALA A 63 -2.51 -4.64 -14.72
C ALA A 63 -1.28 -4.78 -13.83
N LEU A 64 -0.77 -3.66 -13.33
CA LEU A 64 0.38 -3.68 -12.44
C LEU A 64 0.03 -4.31 -11.09
N SER A 65 -1.18 -4.05 -10.60
CA SER A 65 -1.64 -4.69 -9.37
C SER A 65 -1.70 -6.20 -9.53
N ASN A 66 -2.24 -6.68 -10.66
CA ASN A 66 -2.31 -8.11 -10.93
C ASN A 66 -0.92 -8.73 -11.00
N GLN A 67 0.02 -8.03 -11.64
CA GLN A 67 1.39 -8.52 -11.75
C GLN A 67 2.04 -8.62 -10.37
N LYS A 68 1.90 -7.59 -9.56
CA LYS A 68 2.48 -7.59 -8.21
C LYS A 68 1.84 -8.64 -7.32
N PHE A 69 0.55 -8.86 -7.48
CA PHE A 69 -0.13 -9.92 -6.74
C PHE A 69 0.48 -11.29 -7.06
N GLY A 70 0.74 -11.57 -8.34
CA GLY A 70 1.40 -12.81 -8.73
C GLY A 70 2.81 -12.91 -8.15
N ASP A 71 3.59 -11.85 -8.28
CA ASP A 71 4.97 -11.83 -7.79
C ASP A 71 5.02 -12.05 -6.27
N PHE A 72 4.18 -11.35 -5.54
CA PHE A 72 4.20 -11.44 -4.08
C PHE A 72 3.61 -12.75 -3.57
N SER A 73 2.62 -13.28 -4.29
CA SER A 73 2.06 -14.59 -3.92
C SER A 73 3.10 -15.69 -4.05
N SER A 74 3.94 -15.61 -5.08
CA SER A 74 5.02 -16.57 -5.25
C SER A 74 6.09 -16.41 -4.18
N LYS A 75 6.34 -15.20 -3.74
CA LYS A 75 7.41 -14.93 -2.80
C LYS A 75 6.99 -15.12 -1.34
N TYR A 76 5.78 -14.72 -1.00
CA TYR A 76 5.33 -14.70 0.40
C TYR A 76 4.23 -15.71 0.71
N GLY A 77 3.73 -16.42 -0.30
CA GLY A 77 2.66 -17.39 -0.12
C GLY A 77 1.30 -16.80 -0.43
N VAL A 78 0.47 -17.60 -1.11
CA VAL A 78 -0.85 -17.13 -1.55
C VAL A 78 -1.77 -16.76 -0.39
N ASN A 79 -1.58 -17.38 0.78
CA ASN A 79 -2.42 -17.09 1.93
C ASN A 79 -2.07 -15.77 2.61
N ASN A 80 -0.93 -15.21 2.30
CA ASN A 80 -0.44 -13.99 2.92
C ASN A 80 -0.63 -12.76 2.06
N VAL A 81 -1.15 -12.92 0.86
CA VAL A 81 -1.25 -11.82 -0.12
C VAL A 81 -2.68 -11.70 -0.61
N GLY A 82 -3.19 -10.48 -0.65
CA GLY A 82 -4.51 -10.17 -1.16
C GLY A 82 -4.45 -9.19 -2.32
N LEU A 83 -5.55 -9.08 -3.03
CA LEU A 83 -5.67 -8.18 -4.18
C LEU A 83 -7.02 -7.49 -4.17
N LEU A 84 -7.02 -6.18 -4.25
CA LEU A 84 -8.24 -5.39 -4.36
C LEU A 84 -8.15 -4.45 -5.55
N THR A 85 -9.00 -4.68 -6.53
CA THR A 85 -9.16 -3.78 -7.66
C THR A 85 -10.64 -3.45 -7.79
N GLY A 86 -10.99 -2.67 -8.79
CA GLY A 86 -12.38 -2.30 -8.97
C GLY A 86 -13.33 -3.47 -9.16
N ASP A 87 -12.83 -4.58 -9.68
CA ASP A 87 -13.67 -5.74 -9.98
C ASP A 87 -13.14 -7.04 -9.35
N THR A 88 -12.14 -6.97 -8.48
CA THR A 88 -11.56 -8.16 -7.88
C THR A 88 -11.32 -7.94 -6.39
N SER A 89 -11.70 -8.92 -5.58
CA SER A 89 -11.42 -8.89 -4.16
C SER A 89 -10.96 -10.29 -3.74
N ILE A 90 -9.67 -10.43 -3.47
CA ILE A 90 -9.07 -11.70 -3.06
C ILE A 90 -8.37 -11.46 -1.74
N ASN A 91 -8.74 -12.24 -0.72
CA ASN A 91 -8.04 -12.29 0.56
C ASN A 91 -7.76 -10.89 1.14
N ARG A 92 -8.81 -10.10 1.28
CA ARG A 92 -8.67 -8.69 1.66
C ARG A 92 -8.09 -8.47 3.06
N ASP A 93 -8.10 -9.49 3.89
CA ASP A 93 -7.57 -9.38 5.26
C ASP A 93 -6.15 -9.91 5.38
N ALA A 94 -5.50 -10.19 4.26
CA ALA A 94 -4.13 -10.68 4.26
C ALA A 94 -3.16 -9.64 4.84
N GLN A 95 -2.00 -10.09 5.24
CA GLN A 95 -0.97 -9.19 5.74
C GLN A 95 -0.47 -8.24 4.65
N ILE A 96 -0.36 -8.73 3.42
CA ILE A 96 0.07 -7.92 2.28
C ILE A 96 -1.13 -7.79 1.36
N VAL A 97 -1.66 -6.59 1.18
CA VAL A 97 -2.77 -6.37 0.26
C VAL A 97 -2.33 -5.41 -0.83
N ILE A 98 -2.41 -5.91 -2.07
CA ILE A 98 -2.11 -5.10 -3.24
C ILE A 98 -3.41 -4.53 -3.75
N MET A 99 -3.42 -3.25 -4.09
CA MET A 99 -4.63 -2.60 -4.54
C MET A 99 -4.31 -1.49 -5.52
N THR A 100 -5.30 -1.12 -6.31
CA THR A 100 -5.14 0.07 -7.13
C THR A 100 -5.26 1.31 -6.27
N THR A 101 -4.63 2.40 -6.72
CA THR A 101 -4.72 3.68 -6.04
C THR A 101 -6.18 4.12 -5.91
N GLU A 102 -7.00 3.81 -6.90
CA GLU A 102 -8.42 4.14 -6.86
C GLU A 102 -9.13 3.46 -5.69
N VAL A 103 -8.85 2.18 -5.47
CA VAL A 103 -9.44 1.45 -4.35
C VAL A 103 -8.98 2.05 -3.03
N PHE A 104 -7.70 2.37 -2.93
CA PHE A 104 -7.18 2.99 -1.71
C PHE A 104 -7.84 4.34 -1.45
N ARG A 105 -7.99 5.15 -2.49
CA ARG A 105 -8.69 6.42 -2.35
C ARG A 105 -10.11 6.22 -1.85
N ASN A 106 -10.82 5.21 -2.39
CA ASN A 106 -12.17 4.94 -1.96
C ASN A 106 -12.23 4.48 -0.50
N MET A 107 -11.21 3.80 -0.01
CA MET A 107 -11.12 3.46 1.39
C MET A 107 -11.03 4.69 2.28
N LEU A 108 -10.33 5.72 1.81
CA LEU A 108 -10.14 6.94 2.59
C LEU A 108 -11.40 7.82 2.58
N TYR A 109 -12.11 7.89 1.46
CA TYR A 109 -13.21 8.81 1.29
C TYR A 109 -14.57 8.15 1.16
N GLY A 110 -14.58 6.89 0.74
CA GLY A 110 -15.82 6.20 0.45
C GLY A 110 -16.44 5.57 1.67
N THR A 111 -17.71 5.22 1.53
CA THR A 111 -18.45 4.59 2.62
C THR A 111 -18.61 3.08 2.44
N ASN A 112 -18.21 2.57 1.27
CA ASN A 112 -18.44 1.16 0.93
C ASN A 112 -17.52 0.20 1.65
N PHE A 113 -16.44 0.69 2.23
CA PHE A 113 -15.42 -0.14 2.87
C PHE A 113 -15.41 0.03 4.39
N GLY A 114 -16.39 0.73 4.94
CA GLY A 114 -16.40 0.98 6.38
C GLY A 114 -15.61 2.23 6.74
N SER A 115 -15.18 2.33 7.96
CA SER A 115 -14.46 3.51 8.43
C SER A 115 -12.98 3.43 8.05
N ILE A 116 -12.35 4.59 7.95
CA ILE A 116 -10.91 4.68 7.71
C ILE A 116 -10.15 3.95 8.81
N THR A 117 -10.56 4.14 10.05
CA THR A 117 -9.90 3.52 11.19
C THR A 117 -9.90 2.00 11.09
N GLU A 118 -11.03 1.42 10.69
CA GLU A 118 -11.10 -0.03 10.54
C GLU A 118 -10.25 -0.52 9.37
N ASN A 119 -10.31 0.20 8.24
CA ASN A 119 -9.60 -0.21 7.04
C ASN A 119 -8.09 -0.17 7.23
N LEU A 120 -7.60 0.76 8.04
CA LEU A 120 -6.17 0.94 8.27
C LEU A 120 -5.69 0.34 9.57
N LYS A 121 -6.54 -0.44 10.25
CA LYS A 121 -6.16 -1.08 11.51
C LYS A 121 -5.01 -2.05 11.28
N ASN A 122 -3.97 -1.91 12.09
CA ASN A 122 -2.77 -2.74 12.04
C ASN A 122 -1.95 -2.58 10.76
N VAL A 123 -2.24 -1.56 9.95
CA VAL A 123 -1.46 -1.28 8.76
C VAL A 123 -0.23 -0.48 9.18
N LYS A 124 0.95 -1.08 9.00
CA LYS A 124 2.21 -0.46 9.37
C LYS A 124 2.76 0.40 8.25
N TYR A 125 2.69 -0.10 7.02
CA TYR A 125 3.23 0.59 5.87
C TYR A 125 2.20 0.70 4.76
N ILE A 126 2.21 1.82 4.07
CA ILE A 126 1.47 1.99 2.83
C ILE A 126 2.48 2.38 1.78
N ILE A 127 2.61 1.55 0.76
CA ILE A 127 3.57 1.75 -0.31
C ILE A 127 2.85 2.25 -1.53
N PHE A 128 3.26 3.40 -2.05
CA PHE A 128 2.72 3.93 -3.30
C PHE A 128 3.71 3.61 -4.41
N HIS A 129 3.31 2.71 -5.30
CA HIS A 129 4.10 2.40 -6.48
C HIS A 129 3.79 3.47 -7.53
N LEU A 130 4.79 4.20 -7.94
CA LEU A 130 4.63 5.30 -8.86
C LEU A 130 5.26 4.96 -10.20
N LEU A 131 4.70 5.48 -11.28
CA LEU A 131 5.22 5.23 -12.61
C LEU A 131 6.27 6.26 -12.96
N GLY A 132 7.37 5.79 -13.55
CA GLY A 132 8.45 6.68 -13.99
C GLY A 132 9.10 7.38 -12.80
N ASN A 133 9.60 8.58 -13.07
CA ASN A 133 10.25 9.40 -12.05
C ASN A 133 9.30 10.40 -11.42
N ILE A 134 8.03 10.28 -11.73
CA ILE A 134 7.02 11.21 -11.22
C ILE A 134 6.35 10.57 -10.04
N CYS A 135 6.31 11.29 -9.01
CA CYS A 135 5.60 10.89 -7.81
C CYS A 135 4.37 11.70 -7.62
#